data_2d7a8e34842d437037f52157bc52727d
#
_entry.id   2d7a8e34842d437037f52157bc52727d
#
_cell.length_a   1.000
_cell.length_b   1.000
_cell.length_c   1.000
_cell.angle_alpha   90.00
_cell.angle_beta   90.00
_cell.angle_gamma   90.00
#
_symmetry.space_group_name_H-M   'P 1'
#
loop_
_entity.id
_entity.type
_entity.pdbx_description
1 polymer ?
#
loop_
_entity_poly.entity_id
_entity_poly.type
_entity_poly.pdbx_seq_one_letter_code
_entity_poly.pdbx_strand_id
1 'polypeptide(L)'
;LPSGILFNTGAGQHILKNPLIVNSIIEKAALRRTDVVLEVGPGTGNLTVKMLEKVKKVVACEIDPRLVGELQKRVQGTCLANKLEIKVGDVLKTDLPFFDACVANLPYQAWAKLFLKINVLVSVIFRCAILMFQREFALRLVAKPGTKLYCRLSINTQLLARVDHLMKVGKNNFRPPPKVESSIVRIEPKNPPPPINFQEWDGLVRIAFVRKNKTLSAAFKSSAVEQLLDHNYRIHCSLHNTVSSFLIYSIQFLCSVTYIVIFYKSKKHLEILTEEIPENFKLTEKIQTVLKSTGYSEKRARSMDIDDFIRLLHGFNSEGIHFS
;
A
#
# COMPACT_ATOMS: atom_id res chain seq x y z
N LEU A 1 -5.57 -26.35 -24.94
CA LEU A 1 -6.58 -25.60 -24.17
C LEU A 1 -7.90 -26.36 -24.28
N PRO A 2 -8.63 -26.60 -23.17
CA PRO A 2 -9.92 -27.26 -23.23
C PRO A 2 -10.86 -26.49 -24.15
N SER A 3 -11.38 -27.18 -25.16
CA SER A 3 -12.41 -26.65 -26.06
C SER A 3 -13.71 -26.55 -25.26
N GLY A 4 -14.15 -25.33 -24.96
CA GLY A 4 -15.48 -25.14 -24.36
C GLY A 4 -15.59 -24.12 -23.22
N ILE A 5 -14.50 -23.62 -22.62
CA ILE A 5 -14.59 -22.60 -21.58
C ILE A 5 -14.74 -21.21 -22.19
N LEU A 6 -15.87 -20.56 -21.92
CA LEU A 6 -16.07 -19.15 -22.22
C LEU A 6 -15.44 -18.30 -21.12
N PHE A 7 -14.43 -17.51 -21.47
CA PHE A 7 -13.74 -16.60 -20.55
C PHE A 7 -14.53 -15.30 -20.38
N ASN A 8 -14.68 -14.85 -19.14
CA ASN A 8 -15.30 -13.56 -18.82
C ASN A 8 -14.26 -12.43 -18.93
N THR A 9 -14.19 -11.81 -20.11
CA THR A 9 -13.29 -10.68 -20.35
C THR A 9 -13.64 -9.44 -19.54
N GLY A 10 -14.90 -9.26 -19.15
CA GLY A 10 -15.35 -8.20 -18.25
C GLY A 10 -14.78 -8.32 -16.83
N ALA A 11 -14.55 -9.56 -16.39
CA ALA A 11 -13.87 -9.87 -15.13
C ALA A 11 -12.35 -9.93 -15.27
N GLY A 12 -11.78 -9.60 -16.46
CA GLY A 12 -10.34 -9.60 -16.69
C GLY A 12 -9.72 -10.99 -16.92
N GLN A 13 -10.52 -12.00 -17.27
CA GLN A 13 -10.01 -13.35 -17.58
C GLN A 13 -9.25 -13.37 -18.91
N HIS A 14 -7.94 -13.27 -18.86
CA HIS A 14 -7.01 -13.35 -19.98
C HIS A 14 -5.92 -14.37 -19.65
N ILE A 15 -5.96 -15.55 -20.28
CA ILE A 15 -5.01 -16.62 -19.97
C ILE A 15 -3.73 -16.43 -20.77
N LEU A 16 -2.60 -16.37 -20.05
CA LEU A 16 -1.27 -16.32 -20.67
C LEU A 16 -0.96 -17.67 -21.34
N LYS A 17 -0.83 -17.68 -22.66
CA LYS A 17 -0.68 -18.90 -23.46
C LYS A 17 0.76 -19.19 -23.91
N ASN A 18 1.61 -18.17 -24.00
CA ASN A 18 2.96 -18.30 -24.54
C ASN A 18 3.91 -18.91 -23.50
N PRO A 19 4.44 -20.14 -23.74
CA PRO A 19 5.33 -20.82 -22.79
C PRO A 19 6.66 -20.10 -22.58
N LEU A 20 7.17 -19.37 -23.58
CA LEU A 20 8.41 -18.59 -23.44
C LEU A 20 8.24 -17.46 -22.44
N ILE A 21 7.09 -16.80 -22.47
CA ILE A 21 6.77 -15.75 -21.47
C ILE A 21 6.60 -16.36 -20.08
N VAL A 22 5.89 -17.50 -19.98
CA VAL A 22 5.75 -18.23 -18.71
C VAL A 22 7.11 -18.58 -18.13
N ASN A 23 8.00 -19.17 -18.92
CA ASN A 23 9.35 -19.54 -18.47
C ASN A 23 10.16 -18.30 -18.05
N SER A 24 10.07 -17.21 -18.80
CA SER A 24 10.74 -15.95 -18.46
C SER A 24 10.24 -15.34 -17.15
N ILE A 25 8.93 -15.44 -16.86
CA ILE A 25 8.36 -15.01 -15.56
C ILE A 25 8.96 -15.86 -14.44
N ILE A 26 8.96 -17.17 -14.58
CA ILE A 26 9.47 -18.12 -13.58
C ILE A 26 10.97 -17.92 -13.31
N GLU A 27 11.75 -17.64 -14.36
CA GLU A 27 13.17 -17.32 -14.24
C GLU A 27 13.39 -16.01 -13.48
N LYS A 28 12.72 -14.95 -13.91
CA LYS A 28 12.82 -13.61 -13.28
C LYS A 28 12.24 -13.56 -11.88
N ALA A 29 11.31 -14.44 -11.54
CA ALA A 29 10.78 -14.58 -10.20
C ALA A 29 11.82 -15.06 -9.18
N ALA A 30 12.87 -15.74 -9.64
CA ALA A 30 13.95 -16.27 -8.79
C ALA A 30 13.40 -17.05 -7.58
N LEU A 31 12.42 -17.93 -7.82
CA LEU A 31 11.78 -18.74 -6.80
C LEU A 31 12.76 -19.79 -6.26
N ARG A 32 12.66 -20.07 -4.96
CA ARG A 32 13.49 -21.04 -4.24
C ARG A 32 12.74 -22.36 -4.06
N ARG A 33 13.47 -23.46 -3.93
CA ARG A 33 12.88 -24.78 -3.66
C ARG A 33 12.15 -24.86 -2.31
N THR A 34 12.49 -23.98 -1.39
CA THR A 34 11.86 -23.88 -0.06
C THR A 34 10.64 -22.97 -0.05
N ASP A 35 10.38 -22.18 -1.11
CA ASP A 35 9.31 -21.20 -1.12
C ASP A 35 7.93 -21.85 -1.09
N VAL A 36 7.04 -21.27 -0.30
CA VAL A 36 5.59 -21.39 -0.43
C VAL A 36 5.13 -20.18 -1.26
N VAL A 37 4.52 -20.44 -2.40
CA VAL A 37 4.10 -19.40 -3.35
C VAL A 37 2.60 -19.23 -3.31
N LEU A 38 2.14 -18.00 -3.08
CA LEU A 38 0.75 -17.59 -3.30
C LEU A 38 0.58 -17.23 -4.78
N GLU A 39 -0.27 -17.96 -5.50
CA GLU A 39 -0.71 -17.60 -6.84
C GLU A 39 -2.14 -17.07 -6.82
N VAL A 40 -2.35 -15.88 -7.35
CA VAL A 40 -3.69 -15.32 -7.45
C VAL A 40 -4.13 -15.28 -8.91
N GLY A 41 -5.25 -15.95 -9.18
CA GLY A 41 -5.78 -16.13 -10.53
C GLY A 41 -4.96 -17.10 -11.37
N PRO A 42 -4.78 -18.37 -10.94
CA PRO A 42 -4.01 -19.38 -11.68
C PRO A 42 -4.60 -19.66 -13.06
N GLY A 43 -5.89 -19.41 -13.26
CA GLY A 43 -6.60 -19.72 -14.48
C GLY A 43 -6.51 -21.23 -14.81
N THR A 44 -6.04 -21.55 -16.00
CA THR A 44 -5.84 -22.96 -16.41
C THR A 44 -4.52 -23.58 -15.93
N GLY A 45 -3.75 -22.87 -15.08
CA GLY A 45 -2.54 -23.39 -14.44
C GLY A 45 -1.25 -23.33 -15.27
N ASN A 46 -1.15 -22.45 -16.27
CA ASN A 46 0.05 -22.35 -17.09
C ASN A 46 1.29 -21.91 -16.28
N LEU A 47 1.14 -20.99 -15.33
CA LEU A 47 2.20 -20.62 -14.40
C LEU A 47 2.29 -21.62 -13.25
N THR A 48 1.14 -22.06 -12.71
CA THR A 48 1.05 -22.97 -11.57
C THR A 48 1.92 -24.21 -11.76
N VAL A 49 1.75 -24.93 -12.85
CA VAL A 49 2.50 -26.17 -13.12
C VAL A 49 4.01 -25.92 -13.15
N LYS A 50 4.43 -24.81 -13.77
CA LYS A 50 5.86 -24.46 -13.83
C LYS A 50 6.43 -24.03 -12.46
N MET A 51 5.62 -23.42 -11.61
CA MET A 51 6.02 -23.12 -10.23
C MET A 51 6.14 -24.40 -9.41
N LEU A 52 5.16 -25.32 -9.50
CA LEU A 52 5.16 -26.60 -8.78
C LEU A 52 6.42 -27.44 -9.04
N GLU A 53 7.01 -27.34 -10.24
CA GLU A 53 8.29 -27.99 -10.58
C GLU A 53 9.46 -27.43 -9.74
N LYS A 54 9.38 -26.17 -9.28
CA LYS A 54 10.50 -25.43 -8.69
C LYS A 54 10.41 -25.16 -7.20
N VAL A 55 9.19 -25.12 -6.64
CA VAL A 55 8.95 -24.66 -5.26
C VAL A 55 8.51 -25.79 -4.33
N LYS A 56 8.45 -25.50 -3.03
CA LYS A 56 7.94 -26.42 -2.00
C LYS A 56 6.45 -26.63 -2.16
N LYS A 57 5.68 -25.53 -2.31
CA LYS A 57 4.22 -25.55 -2.38
C LYS A 57 3.70 -24.34 -3.14
N VAL A 58 2.59 -24.51 -3.85
CA VAL A 58 1.81 -23.40 -4.41
C VAL A 58 0.43 -23.40 -3.75
N VAL A 59 0.03 -22.26 -3.21
CA VAL A 59 -1.34 -22.00 -2.76
C VAL A 59 -2.00 -21.11 -3.81
N ALA A 60 -2.93 -21.67 -4.57
CA ALA A 60 -3.60 -21.02 -5.68
C ALA A 60 -4.99 -20.53 -5.26
N CYS A 61 -5.25 -19.22 -5.38
CA CYS A 61 -6.57 -18.63 -5.12
C CYS A 61 -7.27 -18.35 -6.44
N GLU A 62 -8.42 -19.00 -6.69
CA GLU A 62 -9.22 -18.83 -7.91
C GLU A 62 -10.70 -18.62 -7.54
N ILE A 63 -11.30 -17.62 -8.18
CA ILE A 63 -12.69 -17.28 -7.96
C ILE A 63 -13.66 -18.09 -8.84
N ASP A 64 -13.19 -18.57 -10.00
CA ASP A 64 -13.99 -19.29 -10.98
C ASP A 64 -13.86 -20.81 -10.77
N PRO A 65 -14.92 -21.49 -10.25
CA PRO A 65 -14.88 -22.95 -10.00
C PRO A 65 -14.58 -23.78 -11.26
N ARG A 66 -14.92 -23.28 -12.45
CA ARG A 66 -14.64 -23.98 -13.72
C ARG A 66 -13.14 -24.05 -13.98
N LEU A 67 -12.41 -22.96 -13.71
CA LEU A 67 -10.96 -22.90 -13.84
C LEU A 67 -10.27 -23.71 -12.74
N VAL A 68 -10.84 -23.76 -11.55
CA VAL A 68 -10.40 -24.67 -10.47
C VAL A 68 -10.43 -26.12 -10.94
N GLY A 69 -11.55 -26.56 -11.53
CA GLY A 69 -11.66 -27.92 -12.05
C GLY A 69 -10.65 -28.25 -13.14
N GLU A 70 -10.34 -27.31 -14.03
CA GLU A 70 -9.30 -27.50 -15.06
C GLU A 70 -7.89 -27.57 -14.46
N LEU A 71 -7.60 -26.73 -13.47
CA LEU A 71 -6.32 -26.77 -12.77
C LEU A 71 -6.14 -28.11 -12.03
N GLN A 72 -7.17 -28.61 -11.35
CA GLN A 72 -7.15 -29.90 -10.66
C GLN A 72 -6.89 -31.05 -11.63
N LYS A 73 -7.63 -31.12 -12.75
CA LYS A 73 -7.42 -32.13 -13.80
C LYS A 73 -6.01 -32.14 -14.33
N ARG A 74 -5.40 -30.94 -14.46
CA ARG A 74 -4.05 -30.81 -15.04
C ARG A 74 -2.94 -31.38 -14.16
N VAL A 75 -3.11 -31.39 -12.83
CA VAL A 75 -2.13 -31.94 -11.88
C VAL A 75 -2.51 -33.33 -11.37
N GLN A 76 -3.76 -33.78 -11.60
CA GLN A 76 -4.26 -35.07 -11.16
C GLN A 76 -3.38 -36.22 -11.69
N GLY A 77 -3.04 -37.16 -10.83
CA GLY A 77 -2.19 -38.31 -11.16
C GLY A 77 -0.68 -37.96 -11.34
N THR A 78 -0.28 -36.73 -11.09
CA THR A 78 1.12 -36.33 -11.12
C THR A 78 1.69 -36.17 -9.70
N CYS A 79 3.00 -36.24 -9.53
CA CYS A 79 3.68 -35.95 -8.26
C CYS A 79 3.51 -34.48 -7.82
N LEU A 80 3.05 -33.61 -8.72
CA LEU A 80 2.84 -32.19 -8.43
C LEU A 80 1.54 -31.93 -7.62
N ALA A 81 0.57 -32.87 -7.67
CA ALA A 81 -0.71 -32.72 -6.97
C ALA A 81 -0.55 -32.46 -5.47
N ASN A 82 0.40 -33.14 -4.82
CA ASN A 82 0.67 -33.01 -3.37
C ASN A 82 1.26 -31.65 -2.96
N LYS A 83 1.78 -30.89 -3.94
CA LYS A 83 2.36 -29.56 -3.73
C LYS A 83 1.37 -28.43 -4.00
N LEU A 84 0.17 -28.73 -4.50
CA LEU A 84 -0.85 -27.73 -4.84
C LEU A 84 -1.95 -27.71 -3.78
N GLU A 85 -2.20 -26.55 -3.21
CA GLU A 85 -3.39 -26.23 -2.44
C GLU A 85 -4.23 -25.23 -3.20
N ILE A 86 -5.54 -25.51 -3.39
CA ILE A 86 -6.44 -24.58 -4.08
C ILE A 86 -7.43 -24.01 -3.08
N LYS A 87 -7.48 -22.67 -3.02
CA LYS A 87 -8.50 -21.91 -2.29
C LYS A 87 -9.49 -21.32 -3.27
N VAL A 88 -10.73 -21.77 -3.22
CA VAL A 88 -11.81 -21.28 -4.09
C VAL A 88 -12.42 -20.04 -3.46
N GLY A 89 -12.41 -18.91 -4.17
CA GLY A 89 -13.02 -17.67 -3.71
C GLY A 89 -12.23 -16.41 -4.03
N ASP A 90 -12.75 -15.29 -3.53
CA ASP A 90 -12.12 -13.98 -3.68
C ASP A 90 -10.94 -13.86 -2.70
N VAL A 91 -9.75 -13.68 -3.21
CA VAL A 91 -8.50 -13.49 -2.44
C VAL A 91 -8.59 -12.35 -1.41
N LEU A 92 -9.44 -11.34 -1.67
CA LEU A 92 -9.64 -10.23 -0.75
C LEU A 92 -10.47 -10.61 0.49
N LYS A 93 -11.28 -11.67 0.37
CA LYS A 93 -12.16 -12.18 1.44
C LYS A 93 -11.61 -13.45 2.09
N THR A 94 -10.68 -14.12 1.43
CA THR A 94 -10.07 -15.37 1.92
C THR A 94 -8.95 -15.05 2.90
N ASP A 95 -8.83 -15.84 3.97
CA ASP A 95 -7.67 -15.78 4.86
C ASP A 95 -6.44 -16.29 4.11
N LEU A 96 -5.47 -15.39 3.97
CA LEU A 96 -4.23 -15.69 3.27
C LEU A 96 -3.33 -16.54 4.17
N PRO A 97 -2.82 -17.68 3.69
CA PRO A 97 -1.82 -18.43 4.40
C PRO A 97 -0.49 -17.66 4.43
N PHE A 98 0.46 -18.14 5.22
CA PHE A 98 1.85 -17.71 5.08
C PHE A 98 2.35 -18.06 3.67
N PHE A 99 3.10 -17.14 3.06
CA PHE A 99 3.78 -17.35 1.78
C PHE A 99 5.09 -16.55 1.72
N ASP A 100 6.08 -17.11 1.01
CA ASP A 100 7.37 -16.47 0.80
C ASP A 100 7.39 -15.57 -0.43
N ALA A 101 6.62 -15.92 -1.45
CA ALA A 101 6.50 -15.16 -2.69
C ALA A 101 5.06 -15.16 -3.20
N CYS A 102 4.67 -14.08 -3.87
CA CYS A 102 3.39 -13.96 -4.56
C CYS A 102 3.62 -13.86 -6.07
N VAL A 103 2.84 -14.62 -6.84
CA VAL A 103 2.80 -14.51 -8.30
C VAL A 103 1.36 -14.29 -8.71
N ALA A 104 1.08 -13.25 -9.50
CA ALA A 104 -0.29 -12.95 -9.86
C ALA A 104 -0.43 -12.31 -11.24
N ASN A 105 -1.49 -12.70 -11.95
CA ASN A 105 -1.99 -12.01 -13.13
C ASN A 105 -3.36 -11.39 -12.78
N LEU A 106 -3.34 -10.24 -12.15
CA LEU A 106 -4.53 -9.62 -11.55
C LEU A 106 -5.01 -8.38 -12.31
N PRO A 107 -6.34 -8.14 -12.34
CA PRO A 107 -6.86 -6.81 -12.60
C PRO A 107 -6.30 -5.83 -11.56
N TYR A 108 -5.84 -4.64 -12.03
CA TYR A 108 -5.17 -3.63 -11.18
C TYR A 108 -5.99 -3.17 -9.97
N GLN A 109 -7.34 -3.16 -10.08
CA GLN A 109 -8.25 -2.80 -8.97
C GLN A 109 -8.17 -3.80 -7.80
N ALA A 110 -8.03 -5.07 -8.10
CA ALA A 110 -7.87 -6.12 -7.10
C ALA A 110 -6.49 -6.01 -6.40
N TRP A 111 -5.44 -5.64 -7.14
CA TRP A 111 -4.12 -5.49 -6.57
C TRP A 111 -4.01 -4.35 -5.56
N ALA A 112 -4.55 -3.18 -5.82
CA ALA A 112 -4.50 -2.07 -4.88
C ALA A 112 -5.11 -2.45 -3.52
N LYS A 113 -6.24 -3.17 -3.55
CA LYS A 113 -6.89 -3.71 -2.34
C LYS A 113 -6.08 -4.84 -1.69
N LEU A 114 -5.51 -5.75 -2.50
CA LEU A 114 -4.66 -6.84 -2.01
C LEU A 114 -3.38 -6.31 -1.38
N PHE A 115 -2.75 -5.30 -1.99
CA PHE A 115 -1.56 -4.64 -1.45
C PHE A 115 -1.85 -3.95 -0.12
N LEU A 116 -2.98 -3.26 0.00
CA LEU A 116 -3.44 -2.70 1.27
C LEU A 116 -3.73 -3.82 2.29
N LYS A 117 -4.40 -4.90 1.87
CA LYS A 117 -4.66 -6.05 2.76
C LYS A 117 -3.34 -6.69 3.24
N ILE A 118 -2.37 -6.88 2.36
CA ILE A 118 -1.05 -7.43 2.72
C ILE A 118 -0.28 -6.47 3.61
N ASN A 119 -0.33 -5.15 3.38
CA ASN A 119 0.34 -4.16 4.23
C ASN A 119 -0.35 -3.93 5.58
N VAL A 120 -1.68 -4.01 5.65
CA VAL A 120 -2.45 -3.93 6.91
C VAL A 120 -2.28 -5.21 7.74
N LEU A 121 -2.12 -6.35 7.08
CA LEU A 121 -1.68 -7.61 7.69
C LEU A 121 -0.15 -7.61 7.91
N VAL A 122 0.41 -6.54 8.44
CA VAL A 122 1.85 -6.25 8.71
C VAL A 122 2.67 -7.44 9.28
N SER A 123 2.04 -8.56 9.57
CA SER A 123 2.68 -9.81 10.00
C SER A 123 3.09 -10.75 8.85
N VAL A 124 2.65 -10.52 7.61
CA VAL A 124 3.04 -11.40 6.49
C VAL A 124 4.23 -10.77 5.76
N ILE A 125 5.42 -11.04 6.27
CA ILE A 125 6.69 -10.70 5.60
C ILE A 125 6.87 -11.68 4.45
N PHE A 126 6.55 -11.25 3.23
CA PHE A 126 6.91 -11.99 2.03
C PHE A 126 8.19 -11.40 1.39
N ARG A 127 8.95 -12.26 0.72
CA ARG A 127 10.23 -11.87 0.11
C ARG A 127 10.05 -11.04 -1.16
N CYS A 128 9.14 -11.44 -2.03
CA CYS A 128 8.87 -10.73 -3.27
C CYS A 128 7.48 -11.05 -3.84
N ALA A 129 6.97 -10.11 -4.63
CA ALA A 129 5.79 -10.33 -5.46
C ALA A 129 6.13 -10.08 -6.94
N ILE A 130 5.74 -11.02 -7.82
CA ILE A 130 5.89 -10.92 -9.27
C ILE A 130 4.50 -10.76 -9.86
N LEU A 131 4.23 -9.57 -10.36
CA LEU A 131 2.86 -9.17 -10.68
C LEU A 131 2.76 -8.69 -12.10
N MET A 132 1.73 -9.14 -12.78
CA MET A 132 1.42 -8.69 -14.12
C MET A 132 0.26 -7.70 -14.09
N PHE A 133 0.50 -6.52 -14.66
CA PHE A 133 -0.45 -5.42 -14.74
C PHE A 133 -0.58 -4.90 -16.16
N GLN A 134 -1.60 -4.09 -16.39
CA GLN A 134 -1.62 -3.22 -17.57
C GLN A 134 -0.36 -2.36 -17.58
N ARG A 135 0.21 -2.18 -18.78
CA ARG A 135 1.51 -1.51 -18.96
C ARG A 135 1.57 -0.12 -18.31
N GLU A 136 0.53 0.68 -18.48
CA GLU A 136 0.50 2.02 -17.90
C GLU A 136 0.54 1.99 -16.37
N PHE A 137 -0.21 1.08 -15.75
CA PHE A 137 -0.21 0.93 -14.29
C PHE A 137 1.18 0.48 -13.78
N ALA A 138 1.80 -0.50 -14.43
CA ALA A 138 3.14 -0.96 -14.11
C ALA A 138 4.18 0.18 -14.19
N LEU A 139 4.09 0.99 -15.25
CA LEU A 139 4.99 2.13 -15.43
C LEU A 139 4.77 3.23 -14.39
N ARG A 140 3.54 3.41 -13.86
CA ARG A 140 3.28 4.31 -12.73
C ARG A 140 3.94 3.81 -11.44
N LEU A 141 3.95 2.50 -11.19
CA LEU A 141 4.59 1.91 -9.99
C LEU A 141 6.09 2.20 -9.94
N VAL A 142 6.78 2.16 -11.09
CA VAL A 142 8.22 2.38 -11.21
C VAL A 142 8.61 3.80 -11.59
N ALA A 143 7.63 4.70 -11.71
CA ALA A 143 7.87 6.07 -12.16
C ALA A 143 8.76 6.82 -11.16
N LYS A 144 9.73 7.58 -11.68
CA LYS A 144 10.65 8.42 -10.89
C LYS A 144 10.10 9.85 -10.77
N PRO A 145 10.48 10.59 -9.71
CA PRO A 145 10.21 12.00 -9.57
C PRO A 145 10.54 12.78 -10.85
N GLY A 146 9.73 13.78 -11.18
CA GLY A 146 9.88 14.60 -12.39
C GLY A 146 9.24 14.00 -13.64
N THR A 147 8.96 12.72 -13.71
CA THR A 147 8.31 12.09 -14.87
C THR A 147 6.81 12.36 -14.91
N LYS A 148 6.22 12.28 -16.12
CA LYS A 148 4.77 12.51 -16.32
C LYS A 148 3.91 11.48 -15.55
N LEU A 149 4.39 10.24 -15.43
CA LEU A 149 3.66 9.13 -14.82
C LEU A 149 3.76 9.13 -13.29
N TYR A 150 4.72 9.86 -12.73
CA TYR A 150 4.91 9.92 -11.28
C TYR A 150 3.66 10.46 -10.58
N CYS A 151 3.20 9.75 -9.56
CA CYS A 151 1.95 10.02 -8.87
C CYS A 151 1.95 9.41 -7.46
N ARG A 152 0.87 9.63 -6.71
CA ARG A 152 0.68 9.08 -5.36
C ARG A 152 0.93 7.56 -5.29
N LEU A 153 0.47 6.80 -6.29
CA LEU A 153 0.74 5.35 -6.35
C LEU A 153 2.24 5.06 -6.39
N SER A 154 3.00 5.82 -7.19
CA SER A 154 4.45 5.65 -7.32
C SER A 154 5.15 5.81 -5.97
N ILE A 155 4.94 6.95 -5.32
CA ILE A 155 5.66 7.29 -4.09
C ILE A 155 5.22 6.42 -2.90
N ASN A 156 3.93 6.10 -2.76
CA ASN A 156 3.44 5.25 -1.69
C ASN A 156 3.97 3.82 -1.80
N THR A 157 4.03 3.26 -3.01
CA THR A 157 4.59 1.93 -3.21
C THR A 157 6.09 1.92 -2.98
N GLN A 158 6.82 2.91 -3.50
CA GLN A 158 8.27 3.00 -3.38
C GLN A 158 8.74 3.37 -1.97
N LEU A 159 7.89 3.98 -1.15
CA LEU A 159 8.16 4.14 0.28
C LEU A 159 8.36 2.78 0.95
N LEU A 160 7.44 1.84 0.71
CA LEU A 160 7.34 0.56 1.42
C LEU A 160 8.09 -0.57 0.74
N ALA A 161 8.38 -0.46 -0.56
CA ALA A 161 8.96 -1.52 -1.35
C ALA A 161 9.91 -1.00 -2.45
N ARG A 162 10.87 -1.84 -2.83
CA ARG A 162 11.59 -1.70 -4.09
C ARG A 162 10.73 -2.25 -5.21
N VAL A 163 10.64 -1.54 -6.33
CA VAL A 163 9.81 -1.91 -7.48
C VAL A 163 10.66 -1.87 -8.74
N ASP A 164 10.78 -3.01 -9.41
CA ASP A 164 11.53 -3.16 -10.65
C ASP A 164 10.60 -3.58 -11.80
N HIS A 165 10.69 -2.93 -12.95
CA HIS A 165 10.03 -3.34 -14.18
C HIS A 165 10.83 -4.47 -14.82
N LEU A 166 10.26 -5.67 -14.91
CA LEU A 166 10.97 -6.84 -15.40
C LEU A 166 10.88 -7.01 -16.92
N MET A 167 9.66 -6.90 -17.46
CA MET A 167 9.44 -7.07 -18.90
C MET A 167 8.06 -6.61 -19.35
N LYS A 168 7.96 -6.31 -20.64
CA LYS A 168 6.72 -6.04 -21.36
C LYS A 168 6.15 -7.34 -21.92
N VAL A 169 4.82 -7.50 -21.91
CA VAL A 169 4.11 -8.64 -22.47
C VAL A 169 3.06 -8.17 -23.46
N GLY A 170 3.25 -8.51 -24.74
CA GLY A 170 2.33 -8.14 -25.80
C GLY A 170 0.99 -8.87 -25.70
N LYS A 171 -0.08 -8.24 -26.17
CA LYS A 171 -1.47 -8.75 -26.14
C LYS A 171 -1.63 -10.15 -26.73
N ASN A 172 -0.90 -10.45 -27.79
CA ASN A 172 -0.99 -11.72 -28.52
C ASN A 172 -0.54 -12.93 -27.72
N ASN A 173 0.10 -12.72 -26.56
CA ASN A 173 0.50 -13.79 -25.64
C ASN A 173 -0.65 -14.31 -24.77
N PHE A 174 -1.83 -13.70 -24.88
CA PHE A 174 -3.01 -14.07 -24.09
C PHE A 174 -4.16 -14.64 -24.96
N ARG A 175 -5.07 -15.38 -24.32
CA ARG A 175 -6.30 -15.84 -24.92
C ARG A 175 -7.46 -15.71 -23.90
N PRO A 176 -8.50 -14.94 -24.21
CA PRO A 176 -8.55 -13.93 -25.27
C PRO A 176 -7.54 -12.81 -25.07
N PRO A 177 -7.14 -12.08 -26.13
CA PRO A 177 -6.18 -10.99 -25.99
C PRO A 177 -6.80 -9.81 -25.22
N PRO A 178 -6.05 -9.15 -24.30
CA PRO A 178 -6.52 -7.96 -23.60
C PRO A 178 -6.53 -6.73 -24.53
N LYS A 179 -7.28 -5.68 -24.13
CA LYS A 179 -7.33 -4.42 -24.90
C LYS A 179 -6.00 -3.69 -24.96
N VAL A 180 -5.19 -3.80 -23.90
CA VAL A 180 -3.89 -3.11 -23.74
C VAL A 180 -2.78 -4.10 -23.46
N GLU A 181 -1.54 -3.68 -23.67
CA GLU A 181 -0.34 -4.47 -23.34
C GLU A 181 -0.20 -4.60 -21.82
N SER A 182 0.45 -5.67 -21.39
CA SER A 182 0.80 -5.92 -20.00
C SER A 182 2.28 -5.68 -19.73
N SER A 183 2.63 -5.52 -18.48
CA SER A 183 4.00 -5.50 -18.00
C SER A 183 4.09 -6.24 -16.67
N ILE A 184 5.25 -6.86 -16.46
CA ILE A 184 5.55 -7.58 -15.23
C ILE A 184 6.46 -6.72 -14.39
N VAL A 185 6.11 -6.60 -13.12
CA VAL A 185 6.90 -5.90 -12.11
C VAL A 185 7.25 -6.86 -10.98
N ARG A 186 8.41 -6.62 -10.38
CA ARG A 186 8.86 -7.24 -9.14
C ARG A 186 8.75 -6.23 -8.02
N ILE A 187 8.11 -6.62 -6.94
CA ILE A 187 7.95 -5.79 -5.74
C ILE A 187 8.59 -6.52 -4.58
N GLU A 188 9.55 -5.89 -3.92
CA GLU A 188 10.24 -6.42 -2.75
C GLU A 188 10.01 -5.48 -1.57
N PRO A 189 9.29 -5.90 -0.52
CA PRO A 189 9.12 -5.08 0.68
C PRO A 189 10.47 -4.68 1.27
N LYS A 190 10.57 -3.45 1.74
CA LYS A 190 11.74 -3.00 2.49
C LYS A 190 11.74 -3.64 3.88
N ASN A 191 12.88 -4.17 4.28
CA ASN A 191 13.08 -4.74 5.60
C ASN A 191 14.38 -4.19 6.21
N PRO A 192 14.31 -3.44 7.31
CA PRO A 192 13.10 -3.05 8.04
C PRO A 192 12.23 -2.06 7.25
N PRO A 193 10.91 -2.01 7.52
CA PRO A 193 10.04 -0.99 6.95
C PRO A 193 10.45 0.40 7.46
N PRO A 194 10.23 1.47 6.68
CA PRO A 194 10.55 2.82 7.12
C PRO A 194 9.75 3.17 8.40
N PRO A 195 10.39 3.80 9.41
CA PRO A 195 9.76 4.14 10.68
C PRO A 195 8.87 5.39 10.53
N ILE A 196 7.82 5.28 9.73
CA ILE A 196 6.90 6.38 9.39
C ILE A 196 5.48 5.92 9.65
N ASN A 197 4.68 6.77 10.30
CA ASN A 197 3.25 6.55 10.36
C ASN A 197 2.66 6.70 8.96
N PHE A 198 2.18 5.57 8.40
CA PHE A 198 1.67 5.55 7.02
C PHE A 198 0.40 6.38 6.85
N GLN A 199 -0.41 6.56 7.88
CA GLN A 199 -1.62 7.39 7.81
C GLN A 199 -1.24 8.86 7.65
N GLU A 200 -0.29 9.34 8.43
CA GLU A 200 0.28 10.69 8.33
C GLU A 200 0.91 10.93 6.95
N TRP A 201 1.73 9.98 6.51
CA TRP A 201 2.35 10.01 5.18
C TRP A 201 1.31 10.08 4.07
N ASP A 202 0.33 9.17 4.05
CA ASP A 202 -0.68 9.11 2.99
C ASP A 202 -1.56 10.36 2.99
N GLY A 203 -1.86 10.92 4.15
CA GLY A 203 -2.57 12.18 4.30
C GLY A 203 -1.82 13.34 3.64
N LEU A 204 -0.55 13.54 3.96
CA LEU A 204 0.32 14.55 3.34
C LEU A 204 0.42 14.38 1.82
N VAL A 205 0.77 13.16 1.39
CA VAL A 205 0.95 12.85 -0.04
C VAL A 205 -0.36 13.01 -0.81
N ARG A 206 -1.50 12.65 -0.22
CA ARG A 206 -2.82 12.86 -0.83
C ARG A 206 -3.09 14.33 -1.13
N ILE A 207 -2.84 15.22 -0.16
CA ILE A 207 -3.01 16.66 -0.33
C ILE A 207 -2.08 17.18 -1.44
N ALA A 208 -0.80 16.85 -1.37
CA ALA A 208 0.20 17.33 -2.32
C ALA A 208 -0.08 16.89 -3.76
N PHE A 209 -0.54 15.66 -3.99
CA PHE A 209 -0.78 15.10 -5.32
C PHE A 209 -2.16 15.41 -5.92
N VAL A 210 -3.11 15.97 -5.17
CA VAL A 210 -4.39 16.48 -5.75
C VAL A 210 -4.09 17.46 -6.90
N ARG A 211 -3.10 18.32 -6.70
CA ARG A 211 -2.66 19.32 -7.69
C ARG A 211 -1.16 19.18 -7.97
N LYS A 212 -0.69 18.00 -8.35
CA LYS A 212 0.74 17.65 -8.46
C LYS A 212 1.61 18.59 -9.31
N ASN A 213 0.98 19.39 -10.19
CA ASN A 213 1.65 20.35 -11.07
C ASN A 213 1.68 21.78 -10.51
N LYS A 214 0.97 22.06 -9.41
CA LYS A 214 1.03 23.34 -8.70
C LYS A 214 2.10 23.27 -7.61
N THR A 215 2.53 24.44 -7.11
CA THR A 215 3.43 24.53 -5.97
C THR A 215 2.73 24.00 -4.71
N LEU A 216 3.49 23.53 -3.74
CA LEU A 216 2.93 23.06 -2.47
C LEU A 216 2.21 24.20 -1.74
N SER A 217 2.78 25.42 -1.76
CA SER A 217 2.09 26.60 -1.22
C SER A 217 0.68 26.75 -1.78
N ALA A 218 0.50 26.59 -3.09
CA ALA A 218 -0.81 26.68 -3.74
C ALA A 218 -1.71 25.45 -3.47
N ALA A 219 -1.13 24.26 -3.27
CA ALA A 219 -1.90 23.06 -2.95
C ALA A 219 -2.51 23.13 -1.56
N PHE A 220 -1.78 23.69 -0.59
CA PHE A 220 -2.19 23.82 0.81
C PHE A 220 -3.09 25.05 1.10
N LYS A 221 -3.29 25.96 0.13
CA LYS A 221 -4.24 27.08 0.22
C LYS A 221 -5.68 26.71 -0.16
N SER A 222 -6.00 25.42 -0.25
CA SER A 222 -7.37 24.98 -0.52
C SER A 222 -8.19 25.01 0.76
N SER A 223 -9.38 25.64 0.73
CA SER A 223 -10.28 25.72 1.88
C SER A 223 -10.59 24.37 2.53
N ALA A 224 -10.79 23.32 1.72
CA ALA A 224 -11.02 21.97 2.23
C ALA A 224 -9.79 21.39 2.96
N VAL A 225 -8.57 21.73 2.51
CA VAL A 225 -7.32 21.33 3.19
C VAL A 225 -7.15 22.10 4.50
N GLU A 226 -7.42 23.38 4.48
CA GLU A 226 -7.37 24.23 5.68
C GLU A 226 -8.33 23.72 6.77
N GLN A 227 -9.58 23.47 6.41
CA GLN A 227 -10.57 22.93 7.36
C GLN A 227 -10.17 21.57 7.92
N LEU A 228 -9.65 20.66 7.09
CA LEU A 228 -9.18 19.35 7.53
C LEU A 228 -8.02 19.49 8.53
N LEU A 229 -7.02 20.30 8.19
CA LEU A 229 -5.83 20.44 9.02
C LEU A 229 -6.11 21.25 10.29
N ASP A 230 -7.00 22.25 10.25
CA ASP A 230 -7.43 22.98 11.43
C ASP A 230 -8.16 22.06 12.42
N HIS A 231 -9.05 21.21 11.92
CA HIS A 231 -9.72 20.21 12.75
C HIS A 231 -8.72 19.27 13.43
N ASN A 232 -7.78 18.68 12.68
CA ASN A 232 -6.75 17.80 13.22
C ASN A 232 -5.85 18.54 14.23
N TYR A 233 -5.45 19.78 13.93
CA TYR A 233 -4.61 20.60 14.79
C TYR A 233 -5.28 20.86 16.14
N ARG A 234 -6.57 21.22 16.15
CA ARG A 234 -7.35 21.46 17.38
C ARG A 234 -7.47 20.19 18.22
N ILE A 235 -7.73 19.03 17.58
CA ILE A 235 -7.74 17.74 18.29
C ILE A 235 -6.38 17.46 18.91
N HIS A 236 -5.31 17.64 18.16
CA HIS A 236 -3.95 17.40 18.65
C HIS A 236 -3.61 18.30 19.85
N CYS A 237 -3.90 19.60 19.77
CA CYS A 237 -3.69 20.53 20.89
C CYS A 237 -4.49 20.11 22.13
N SER A 238 -5.76 19.74 21.97
CA SER A 238 -6.60 19.32 23.10
C SER A 238 -6.07 18.04 23.77
N LEU A 239 -5.58 17.07 22.99
CA LEU A 239 -4.99 15.82 23.51
C LEU A 239 -3.68 16.08 24.26
N HIS A 240 -2.81 16.93 23.72
CA HIS A 240 -1.53 17.28 24.37
C HIS A 240 -1.74 18.02 25.68
N ASN A 241 -2.69 18.96 25.74
CA ASN A 241 -3.03 19.67 26.98
C ASN A 241 -3.58 18.72 28.04
N THR A 242 -4.39 17.73 27.64
CA THR A 242 -4.91 16.71 28.55
C THR A 242 -3.79 15.81 29.10
N VAL A 243 -2.86 15.37 28.24
CA VAL A 243 -1.72 14.51 28.65
C VAL A 243 -0.75 15.29 29.56
N SER A 244 -0.46 16.56 29.26
CA SER A 244 0.40 17.41 30.09
C SER A 244 -0.20 17.61 31.49
N SER A 245 -1.51 17.84 31.58
CA SER A 245 -2.19 17.92 32.87
C SER A 245 -2.12 16.60 33.65
N PHE A 246 -2.30 15.45 32.98
CA PHE A 246 -2.20 14.13 33.62
C PHE A 246 -0.80 13.85 34.16
N LEU A 247 0.24 14.21 33.42
CA LEU A 247 1.65 14.04 33.85
C LEU A 247 1.98 14.95 35.03
N ILE A 248 1.53 16.20 35.04
CA ILE A 248 1.71 17.12 36.14
C ILE A 248 1.01 16.59 37.39
N TYR A 249 -0.22 16.08 37.27
CA TYR A 249 -0.95 15.46 38.39
C TYR A 249 -0.25 14.18 38.88
N SER A 250 0.30 13.37 38.01
CA SER A 250 1.02 12.14 38.38
C SER A 250 2.33 12.45 39.10
N ILE A 251 3.04 13.51 38.75
CA ILE A 251 4.26 13.95 39.41
C ILE A 251 3.94 14.58 40.78
N GLN A 252 2.85 15.34 40.92
CA GLN A 252 2.38 15.85 42.21
C GLN A 252 1.90 14.70 43.12
N PHE A 253 1.34 13.63 42.55
CA PHE A 253 0.87 12.46 43.30
C PHE A 253 2.02 11.58 43.84
N LEU A 254 3.16 11.56 43.19
CA LEU A 254 4.36 10.85 43.68
C LEU A 254 5.06 11.57 44.84
N CYS A 255 4.76 12.84 45.05
CA CYS A 255 5.33 13.63 46.18
C CYS A 255 4.47 13.62 47.46
N SER A 256 3.28 13.06 47.46
CA SER A 256 2.42 13.03 48.68
C SER A 256 1.72 11.67 48.81
N VAL A 257 2.42 10.72 49.44
CA VAL A 257 1.83 9.45 49.92
C VAL A 257 0.92 9.71 51.12
N THR A 258 -0.22 10.33 50.90
CA THR A 258 -1.37 10.31 51.81
C THR A 258 -2.52 11.12 51.19
N TYR A 259 -3.38 10.49 50.39
CA TYR A 259 -4.78 10.91 50.18
C TYR A 259 -5.39 10.16 48.96
N ILE A 260 -5.84 8.96 49.23
CA ILE A 260 -6.73 8.20 48.33
C ILE A 260 -8.15 8.49 48.74
N VAL A 261 -8.76 9.62 48.45
CA VAL A 261 -10.24 9.83 48.58
C VAL A 261 -10.78 11.04 47.80
N ILE A 262 -10.17 11.60 46.79
CA ILE A 262 -10.81 12.72 46.05
C ILE A 262 -10.82 12.47 44.54
N PHE A 263 -11.34 11.34 44.10
CA PHE A 263 -11.49 11.08 42.67
C PHE A 263 -12.92 11.20 42.12
N TYR A 264 -13.88 11.68 42.91
CA TYR A 264 -15.30 11.68 42.49
C TYR A 264 -16.03 13.04 42.47
N LYS A 265 -15.35 14.17 42.61
CA LYS A 265 -16.04 15.49 42.66
C LYS A 265 -15.35 16.63 41.94
N SER A 266 -14.93 16.46 40.68
CA SER A 266 -14.47 17.65 39.95
C SER A 266 -14.68 17.58 38.46
N LYS A 267 -15.94 17.51 38.03
CA LYS A 267 -16.32 17.88 36.64
C LYS A 267 -16.21 19.40 36.36
N LYS A 268 -15.85 20.20 37.36
CA LYS A 268 -15.82 21.67 37.30
C LYS A 268 -14.42 22.30 37.26
N HIS A 269 -13.33 21.48 37.32
CA HIS A 269 -11.96 22.00 37.27
C HIS A 269 -11.21 21.55 36.03
N LEU A 270 -11.88 20.99 35.01
CA LEU A 270 -11.29 20.63 33.72
C LEU A 270 -11.20 21.81 32.74
N GLU A 271 -11.63 23.02 33.17
CA GLU A 271 -11.64 24.22 32.32
C GLU A 271 -10.42 25.14 32.47
N ILE A 272 -9.44 24.76 33.25
CA ILE A 272 -8.30 25.65 33.55
C ILE A 272 -7.01 24.99 33.15
N LEU A 273 -6.68 24.96 31.90
CA LEU A 273 -5.35 24.90 31.22
C LEU A 273 -5.49 24.49 29.76
N THR A 274 -6.51 24.95 29.07
CA THR A 274 -6.42 25.08 27.63
C THR A 274 -5.62 26.34 27.38
N GLU A 275 -4.38 26.23 26.87
CA GLU A 275 -3.85 27.35 26.12
C GLU A 275 -4.85 27.57 24.99
N GLU A 276 -5.72 28.58 25.19
CA GLU A 276 -6.75 28.93 24.21
C GLU A 276 -6.00 29.30 22.95
N ILE A 277 -6.29 28.54 21.86
CA ILE A 277 -5.80 28.92 20.54
C ILE A 277 -6.32 30.35 20.34
N PRO A 278 -5.43 31.36 20.16
CA PRO A 278 -5.87 32.75 20.04
C PRO A 278 -6.97 32.89 19.01
N GLU A 279 -7.99 33.71 19.27
CA GLU A 279 -9.11 33.94 18.33
C GLU A 279 -8.64 34.35 16.93
N ASN A 280 -7.48 35.00 16.84
CA ASN A 280 -6.84 35.42 15.59
C ASN A 280 -5.91 34.39 15.00
N PHE A 281 -5.83 33.15 15.53
CA PHE A 281 -4.93 32.12 15.02
C PHE A 281 -5.39 31.62 13.65
N LYS A 282 -4.52 31.76 12.66
CA LYS A 282 -4.73 31.24 11.31
C LYS A 282 -3.75 30.11 11.01
N LEU A 283 -4.22 28.87 11.04
CA LEU A 283 -3.41 27.72 10.72
C LEU A 283 -2.74 27.82 9.34
N THR A 284 -3.41 28.50 8.39
CA THR A 284 -2.87 28.77 7.04
C THR A 284 -1.52 29.46 7.08
N GLU A 285 -1.34 30.45 7.95
CA GLU A 285 -0.07 31.17 8.08
C GLU A 285 1.03 30.24 8.63
N LYS A 286 0.69 29.42 9.62
CA LYS A 286 1.59 28.41 10.17
C LYS A 286 2.00 27.38 9.12
N ILE A 287 1.06 26.86 8.32
CA ILE A 287 1.34 25.96 7.19
C ILE A 287 2.32 26.61 6.20
N GLN A 288 2.07 27.86 5.81
CA GLN A 288 2.94 28.56 4.85
C GLN A 288 4.34 28.82 5.45
N THR A 289 4.43 29.06 6.75
CA THR A 289 5.70 29.20 7.45
C THR A 289 6.51 27.91 7.43
N VAL A 290 5.88 26.75 7.70
CA VAL A 290 6.51 25.43 7.60
C VAL A 290 7.00 25.16 6.17
N LEU A 291 6.17 25.44 5.17
CA LEU A 291 6.56 25.24 3.76
C LEU A 291 7.75 26.13 3.36
N LYS A 292 7.85 27.35 3.90
CA LYS A 292 8.97 28.27 3.63
C LYS A 292 10.23 27.84 4.38
N SER A 293 10.13 27.55 5.68
CA SER A 293 11.28 27.17 6.51
C SER A 293 11.92 25.86 6.05
N THR A 294 11.10 24.90 5.58
CA THR A 294 11.58 23.64 5.00
C THR A 294 12.07 23.77 3.56
N GLY A 295 11.86 24.92 2.90
CA GLY A 295 12.28 25.18 1.51
C GLY A 295 11.39 24.52 0.44
N TYR A 296 10.19 24.04 0.79
CA TYR A 296 9.29 23.30 -0.13
C TYR A 296 8.17 24.16 -0.71
N SER A 297 8.02 25.42 -0.33
CA SER A 297 6.93 26.31 -0.76
C SER A 297 6.73 26.32 -2.28
N GLU A 298 7.83 26.47 -3.05
CA GLU A 298 7.80 26.58 -4.52
C GLU A 298 7.97 25.23 -5.22
N LYS A 299 8.28 24.17 -4.49
CA LYS A 299 8.38 22.82 -5.07
C LYS A 299 7.00 22.28 -5.46
N ARG A 300 7.00 21.37 -6.41
CA ARG A 300 5.81 20.69 -6.89
C ARG A 300 5.87 19.22 -6.52
N ALA A 301 4.78 18.61 -6.05
CA ALA A 301 4.73 17.21 -5.63
C ALA A 301 5.33 16.26 -6.67
N ARG A 302 5.09 16.52 -7.98
CA ARG A 302 5.62 15.69 -9.05
C ARG A 302 7.15 15.61 -9.13
N SER A 303 7.87 16.58 -8.59
CA SER A 303 9.35 16.68 -8.64
C SER A 303 10.01 16.26 -7.31
N MET A 304 9.23 15.97 -6.29
CA MET A 304 9.73 15.62 -4.97
C MET A 304 9.89 14.10 -4.84
N ASP A 305 10.97 13.68 -4.21
CA ASP A 305 11.24 12.29 -3.88
C ASP A 305 10.72 11.90 -2.47
N ILE A 306 11.00 10.67 -2.06
CA ILE A 306 10.56 10.14 -0.76
C ILE A 306 11.19 10.94 0.38
N ASP A 307 12.49 11.26 0.29
CA ASP A 307 13.22 11.96 1.34
C ASP A 307 12.74 13.40 1.50
N ASP A 308 12.39 14.06 0.38
CA ASP A 308 11.76 15.38 0.39
C ASP A 308 10.44 15.35 1.20
N PHE A 309 9.58 14.34 0.94
CA PHE A 309 8.31 14.20 1.66
C PHE A 309 8.49 13.79 3.12
N ILE A 310 9.49 12.98 3.45
CA ILE A 310 9.80 12.64 4.86
C ILE A 310 10.21 13.90 5.62
N ARG A 311 11.10 14.70 5.06
CA ARG A 311 11.54 15.98 5.67
C ARG A 311 10.38 16.94 5.84
N LEU A 312 9.51 17.02 4.84
CA LEU A 312 8.33 17.87 4.90
C LEU A 312 7.35 17.38 5.97
N LEU A 313 7.08 16.09 6.06
CA LEU A 313 6.22 15.49 7.09
C LEU A 313 6.76 15.78 8.48
N HIS A 314 8.07 15.59 8.67
CA HIS A 314 8.73 15.91 9.94
C HIS A 314 8.57 17.40 10.29
N GLY A 315 8.76 18.30 9.32
CA GLY A 315 8.56 19.74 9.52
C GLY A 315 7.15 20.11 9.93
N PHE A 316 6.13 19.45 9.37
CA PHE A 316 4.74 19.65 9.81
C PHE A 316 4.48 19.10 11.21
N ASN A 317 4.92 17.86 11.48
CA ASN A 317 4.69 17.21 12.76
C ASN A 317 5.40 17.92 13.92
N SER A 318 6.60 18.49 13.69
CA SER A 318 7.32 19.28 14.71
C SER A 318 6.57 20.56 15.11
N GLU A 319 5.69 21.06 14.24
CA GLU A 319 4.81 22.20 14.51
C GLU A 319 3.41 21.79 14.95
N GLY A 320 3.20 20.51 15.27
CA GLY A 320 1.92 19.97 15.73
C GLY A 320 0.87 19.81 14.63
N ILE A 321 1.26 19.92 13.35
CA ILE A 321 0.33 19.75 12.22
C ILE A 321 0.33 18.30 11.78
N HIS A 322 -0.80 17.62 11.89
CA HIS A 322 -1.00 16.20 11.62
C HIS A 322 -2.01 15.97 10.49
N PHE A 323 -1.82 14.87 9.75
CA PHE A 323 -2.58 14.53 8.54
C PHE A 323 -3.53 13.34 8.71
N SER A 324 -3.51 12.70 9.87
CA SER A 324 -4.34 11.55 10.22
C SER A 324 -5.37 11.89 11.28
#